data_7012416a6971e930d164f60ca074f111
#
_entry.id   7012416a6971e930d164f60ca074f111
#
_cell.length_a   1.000
_cell.length_b   1.000
_cell.length_c   1.000
_cell.angle_alpha   90.00
_cell.angle_beta   90.00
_cell.angle_gamma   90.00
#
_symmetry.space_group_name_H-M   'P 1'
#
loop_
_entity.id
_entity.type
_entity.pdbx_description
1 polymer ?
#
loop_
_entity_poly.entity_id
_entity_poly.type
_entity_poly.pdbx_seq_one_letter_code
_entity_poly.pdbx_strand_id
1 'polypeptide(L)'
;MKFSKGLLVVAAVVPLLAGLNGCASKFIGTREGVERVSLAEESQIASCQSKGKITFSIFAKGRAEKEVEANMYQMALNHAVDVGADTVVKGESPEFGKRTFAVYKCRP
;
A
#
# COMPACT_ATOMS: atom_id res chain seq x y z
N MET A 1 -28.35 29.20 15.50
CA MET A 1 -27.72 28.71 16.70
C MET A 1 -27.89 27.23 16.86
N LYS A 2 -29.08 26.80 16.85
CA LYS A 2 -29.37 25.39 17.06
C LYS A 2 -28.81 24.51 15.98
N PHE A 3 -28.72 25.04 14.81
CA PHE A 3 -28.14 24.28 13.68
C PHE A 3 -26.72 23.89 13.94
N SER A 4 -25.97 24.81 14.54
CA SER A 4 -24.56 24.52 14.76
C SER A 4 -24.38 23.33 15.65
N LYS A 5 -25.25 23.14 16.60
CA LYS A 5 -25.12 21.99 17.48
C LYS A 5 -25.36 20.68 16.75
N GLY A 6 -26.36 20.67 15.90
CA GLY A 6 -26.63 19.50 15.12
C GLY A 6 -25.47 19.17 14.18
N LEU A 7 -24.89 20.20 13.59
CA LEU A 7 -23.77 20.00 12.70
C LEU A 7 -22.56 19.42 13.42
N LEU A 8 -22.34 19.90 14.63
CA LEU A 8 -21.21 19.40 15.41
C LEU A 8 -21.34 17.92 15.70
N VAL A 9 -22.55 17.47 16.01
CA VAL A 9 -22.77 16.06 16.28
C VAL A 9 -22.49 15.23 15.06
N VAL A 10 -22.96 15.65 13.90
CA VAL A 10 -22.73 14.92 12.67
C VAL A 10 -21.25 14.84 12.35
N ALA A 11 -20.55 15.95 12.53
CA ALA A 11 -19.11 15.97 12.24
C ALA A 11 -18.35 15.01 13.15
N ALA A 12 -18.80 14.83 14.35
CA ALA A 12 -18.14 13.90 15.27
C ALA A 12 -18.31 12.45 14.85
N VAL A 13 -19.44 12.13 14.24
CA VAL A 13 -19.72 10.74 13.82
C VAL A 13 -18.91 10.33 12.63
N VAL A 14 -18.73 11.21 11.67
CA VAL A 14 -18.04 10.88 10.42
C VAL A 14 -16.62 10.36 10.67
N PRO A 15 -15.79 10.98 11.47
CA PRO A 15 -14.43 10.47 11.72
C PRO A 15 -14.42 9.07 12.32
N LEU A 16 -15.39 8.76 13.16
CA LEU A 16 -15.46 7.42 13.73
C LEU A 16 -15.72 6.36 12.67
N LEU A 17 -16.62 6.64 11.77
CA LEU A 17 -16.92 5.69 10.70
C LEU A 17 -15.72 5.49 9.79
N ALA A 18 -15.02 6.55 9.48
CA ALA A 18 -13.83 6.45 8.66
C ALA A 18 -12.77 5.60 9.35
N GLY A 19 -12.62 5.74 10.65
CA GLY A 19 -11.66 4.95 11.40
C GLY A 19 -12.00 3.47 11.40
N LEU A 20 -13.28 3.15 11.43
CA LEU A 20 -13.71 1.76 11.41
C LEU A 20 -13.51 1.11 10.04
N ASN A 21 -13.54 1.90 8.99
CA ASN A 21 -13.41 1.37 7.65
C ASN A 21 -11.98 1.07 7.23
N GLY A 22 -11.00 1.59 7.91
CA GLY A 22 -9.62 1.41 7.52
C GLY A 22 -8.98 0.24 8.22
N CYS A 23 -9.53 -0.95 8.05
CA CYS A 23 -9.23 -2.03 8.96
C CYS A 23 -8.34 -3.14 8.49
N ALA A 24 -7.61 -2.99 7.39
CA ALA A 24 -6.64 -4.02 7.06
C ALA A 24 -5.54 -3.99 8.12
N SER A 25 -5.37 -5.09 8.82
CA SER A 25 -4.40 -5.18 9.89
C SER A 25 -3.00 -5.25 9.30
N LYS A 26 -2.15 -4.28 9.61
CA LYS A 26 -0.78 -4.26 9.11
C LYS A 26 0.18 -4.67 10.21
N PHE A 27 1.00 -5.66 9.89
CA PHE A 27 2.04 -6.12 10.81
C PHE A 27 3.43 -5.87 10.24
N ILE A 28 3.53 -5.32 9.03
CA ILE A 28 4.80 -4.95 8.44
C ILE A 28 5.05 -3.49 8.79
N GLY A 29 6.22 -3.20 9.35
CA GLY A 29 6.59 -1.83 9.69
C GLY A 29 6.75 -0.96 8.46
N THR A 30 6.73 0.35 8.66
CA THR A 30 6.80 1.32 7.58
C THR A 30 8.18 1.98 7.57
N ARG A 31 8.84 1.94 6.42
CA ARG A 31 10.13 2.59 6.22
C ARG A 31 9.94 4.07 5.95
N GLU A 32 10.81 4.91 6.46
CA GLU A 32 10.77 6.33 6.16
C GLU A 32 10.97 6.55 4.66
N GLY A 33 10.15 7.39 4.06
CA GLY A 33 10.23 7.69 2.63
C GLY A 33 9.20 6.98 1.78
N VAL A 34 8.43 6.05 2.35
CA VAL A 34 7.43 5.30 1.56
C VAL A 34 6.34 6.21 1.01
N GLU A 35 6.12 7.37 1.61
CA GLU A 35 5.10 8.30 1.11
C GLU A 35 5.46 8.86 -0.26
N ARG A 36 6.70 8.72 -0.69
CA ARG A 36 7.14 9.17 -2.01
C ARG A 36 7.09 8.05 -3.05
N VAL A 37 6.68 6.86 -2.66
CA VAL A 37 6.60 5.71 -3.57
C VAL A 37 5.16 5.56 -4.02
N SER A 38 4.95 5.41 -5.32
CA SER A 38 3.61 5.29 -5.91
C SER A 38 3.42 3.92 -6.51
N LEU A 39 2.16 3.47 -6.52
CA LEU A 39 1.78 2.28 -7.25
C LEU A 39 1.40 2.72 -8.66
N ALA A 40 1.91 2.03 -9.67
CA ALA A 40 1.63 2.37 -11.07
C ALA A 40 1.24 1.12 -11.85
N GLU A 41 0.64 1.35 -13.00
CA GLU A 41 0.33 0.28 -13.94
C GLU A 41 1.50 0.09 -14.88
N GLU A 42 1.59 -1.08 -15.47
CA GLU A 42 2.67 -1.41 -16.39
C GLU A 42 2.77 -0.44 -17.55
N SER A 43 1.64 0.09 -17.99
CA SER A 43 1.62 1.06 -19.08
C SER A 43 2.24 2.41 -18.73
N GLN A 44 2.49 2.67 -17.46
CA GLN A 44 2.96 3.96 -16.99
C GLN A 44 4.46 4.01 -16.75
N ILE A 45 5.17 2.90 -16.96
CA ILE A 45 6.57 2.83 -16.58
C ILE A 45 7.53 2.69 -17.77
N ALA A 46 7.05 2.97 -18.98
CA ALA A 46 7.83 2.75 -20.19
C ALA A 46 9.17 3.50 -20.20
N SER A 47 9.20 4.71 -19.64
CA SER A 47 10.41 5.51 -19.63
C SER A 47 11.13 5.48 -18.28
N CYS A 48 10.76 4.56 -17.41
CA CYS A 48 11.35 4.50 -16.08
C CYS A 48 12.54 3.55 -16.06
N GLN A 49 13.44 3.77 -15.12
CA GLN A 49 14.59 2.89 -14.92
C GLN A 49 14.20 1.75 -14.00
N SER A 50 14.40 0.51 -14.46
CA SER A 50 14.11 -0.65 -13.63
C SER A 50 15.10 -0.75 -12.47
N LYS A 51 14.58 -1.04 -11.30
CA LYS A 51 15.37 -1.33 -10.11
C LYS A 51 15.20 -2.77 -9.67
N GLY A 52 14.59 -3.60 -10.53
CA GLY A 52 14.48 -5.03 -10.30
C GLY A 52 13.10 -5.50 -9.96
N LYS A 53 13.00 -6.79 -9.70
CA LYS A 53 11.77 -7.45 -9.28
C LYS A 53 12.04 -8.21 -8.01
N ILE A 54 11.01 -8.37 -7.19
CA ILE A 54 11.13 -9.14 -5.97
C ILE A 54 9.81 -9.82 -5.69
N THR A 55 9.88 -11.04 -5.16
CA THR A 55 8.70 -11.79 -4.76
C THR A 55 8.65 -11.85 -3.25
N PHE A 56 7.54 -11.44 -2.68
CA PHE A 56 7.33 -11.53 -1.24
C PHE A 56 6.38 -12.66 -0.91
N SER A 57 6.57 -13.22 0.27
CA SER A 57 5.71 -14.28 0.78
C SER A 57 5.29 -13.92 2.20
N ILE A 58 4.04 -14.18 2.50
CA ILE A 58 3.48 -13.99 3.84
C ILE A 58 2.75 -15.27 4.18
N PHE A 59 2.88 -15.72 5.44
CA PHE A 59 2.08 -16.84 5.91
C PHE A 59 0.62 -16.42 5.92
N ALA A 60 -0.17 -16.96 5.00
CA ALA A 60 -1.50 -16.45 4.72
C ALA A 60 -2.62 -17.27 5.34
N LYS A 61 -2.31 -18.44 5.87
CA LYS A 61 -3.34 -19.33 6.42
C LYS A 61 -4.09 -18.62 7.55
N GLY A 62 -5.41 -18.60 7.44
CA GLY A 62 -6.25 -17.97 8.46
C GLY A 62 -6.34 -16.45 8.36
N ARG A 63 -5.70 -15.83 7.36
CA ARG A 63 -5.72 -14.39 7.20
C ARG A 63 -6.64 -13.99 6.06
N ALA A 64 -7.24 -12.80 6.17
CA ALA A 64 -8.06 -12.26 5.10
C ALA A 64 -7.19 -11.83 3.94
N GLU A 65 -7.70 -11.99 2.72
CA GLU A 65 -6.96 -11.60 1.52
C GLU A 65 -6.55 -10.14 1.56
N LYS A 66 -7.45 -9.26 1.99
CA LYS A 66 -7.16 -7.84 2.09
C LYS A 66 -5.98 -7.57 3.02
N GLU A 67 -5.92 -8.27 4.11
CA GLU A 67 -4.82 -8.12 5.07
C GLU A 67 -3.50 -8.57 4.44
N VAL A 68 -3.50 -9.72 3.78
CA VAL A 68 -2.31 -10.26 3.16
C VAL A 68 -1.79 -9.31 2.07
N GLU A 69 -2.69 -8.83 1.21
CA GLU A 69 -2.30 -7.92 0.13
C GLU A 69 -1.76 -6.60 0.66
N ALA A 70 -2.38 -6.04 1.69
CA ALA A 70 -1.93 -4.79 2.26
C ALA A 70 -0.52 -4.91 2.83
N ASN A 71 -0.23 -6.03 3.46
CA ASN A 71 1.09 -6.23 4.05
C ASN A 71 2.16 -6.51 3.01
N MET A 72 1.82 -7.26 1.96
CA MET A 72 2.78 -7.46 0.86
C MET A 72 3.07 -6.15 0.14
N TYR A 73 2.05 -5.31 -0.04
CA TYR A 73 2.26 -4.01 -0.64
C TYR A 73 3.19 -3.16 0.23
N GLN A 74 3.01 -3.20 1.55
CA GLN A 74 3.89 -2.47 2.45
C GLN A 74 5.34 -2.95 2.33
N MET A 75 5.55 -4.25 2.18
CA MET A 75 6.88 -4.80 1.95
C MET A 75 7.49 -4.26 0.66
N ALA A 76 6.66 -4.14 -0.38
CA ALA A 76 7.12 -3.60 -1.66
C ALA A 76 7.50 -2.13 -1.55
N LEU A 77 6.72 -1.34 -0.84
CA LEU A 77 7.04 0.07 -0.61
C LEU A 77 8.37 0.23 0.13
N ASN A 78 8.55 -0.58 1.17
CA ASN A 78 9.78 -0.53 1.95
C ASN A 78 10.98 -0.91 1.08
N HIS A 79 10.82 -1.94 0.25
CA HIS A 79 11.88 -2.37 -0.64
C HIS A 79 12.23 -1.28 -1.65
N ALA A 80 11.22 -0.62 -2.20
CA ALA A 80 11.45 0.47 -3.15
C ALA A 80 12.32 1.56 -2.54
N VAL A 81 12.03 1.94 -1.29
CA VAL A 81 12.85 2.93 -0.61
C VAL A 81 14.29 2.43 -0.49
N ASP A 82 14.46 1.17 -0.12
CA ASP A 82 15.79 0.60 0.12
C ASP A 82 16.66 0.58 -1.14
N VAL A 83 16.05 0.41 -2.31
CA VAL A 83 16.81 0.33 -3.56
C VAL A 83 16.77 1.63 -4.36
N GLY A 84 16.21 2.69 -3.80
CA GLY A 84 16.17 3.99 -4.47
C GLY A 84 15.13 4.09 -5.56
N ALA A 85 14.09 3.28 -5.50
CA ALA A 85 12.99 3.33 -6.44
C ALA A 85 11.89 4.26 -5.92
N ASP A 86 11.05 4.76 -6.82
CA ASP A 86 9.92 5.61 -6.43
C ASP A 86 8.60 5.10 -6.99
N THR A 87 8.61 3.96 -7.65
CA THR A 87 7.41 3.43 -8.28
C THR A 87 7.40 1.91 -8.14
N VAL A 88 6.23 1.36 -7.82
CA VAL A 88 6.03 -0.07 -7.65
C VAL A 88 4.93 -0.51 -8.62
N VAL A 89 5.15 -1.61 -9.31
CA VAL A 89 4.15 -2.23 -10.18
C VAL A 89 3.83 -3.61 -9.63
N LYS A 90 2.56 -3.86 -9.39
CA LYS A 90 2.09 -5.13 -8.87
C LYS A 90 2.17 -6.19 -9.97
N GLY A 91 2.85 -7.29 -9.70
CA GLY A 91 2.99 -8.38 -10.63
C GLY A 91 2.11 -9.57 -10.27
N GLU A 92 2.52 -10.74 -10.71
CA GLU A 92 1.73 -11.95 -10.53
C GLU A 92 1.74 -12.45 -9.11
N SER A 93 0.64 -13.11 -8.75
CA SER A 93 0.50 -13.81 -7.48
C SER A 93 0.32 -15.29 -7.81
N PRO A 94 1.39 -16.08 -7.77
CA PRO A 94 1.28 -17.49 -8.11
C PRO A 94 0.43 -18.29 -7.14
N GLU A 95 0.35 -17.83 -5.91
CA GLU A 95 -0.52 -18.45 -4.92
C GLU A 95 -0.85 -17.44 -3.84
N PHE A 96 -1.86 -17.73 -3.04
CA PHE A 96 -2.27 -16.85 -1.96
C PHE A 96 -1.09 -16.66 -0.98
N GLY A 97 -0.77 -15.42 -0.70
CA GLY A 97 0.33 -15.09 0.19
C GLY A 97 1.66 -14.85 -0.51
N LYS A 98 1.69 -14.96 -1.84
CA LYS A 98 2.89 -14.64 -2.62
C LYS A 98 2.55 -13.66 -3.73
N ARG A 99 3.42 -12.72 -3.96
CA ARG A 99 3.25 -11.79 -5.09
C ARG A 99 4.59 -11.20 -5.47
N THR A 100 4.79 -11.05 -6.77
CA THR A 100 5.95 -10.39 -7.33
C THR A 100 5.62 -8.93 -7.54
N PHE A 101 6.61 -8.07 -7.26
CA PHE A 101 6.51 -6.64 -7.54
C PHE A 101 7.73 -6.23 -8.34
N ALA A 102 7.54 -5.32 -9.28
CA ALA A 102 8.64 -4.70 -9.99
C ALA A 102 8.79 -3.28 -9.45
N VAL A 103 10.02 -2.81 -9.30
CA VAL A 103 10.27 -1.49 -8.76
C VAL A 103 11.08 -0.67 -9.75
N TYR A 104 10.75 0.61 -9.87
CA TYR A 104 11.30 1.49 -10.88
C TYR A 104 11.63 2.85 -10.31
N LYS A 105 12.57 3.52 -10.96
CA LYS A 105 12.83 4.92 -10.71
C LYS A 105 12.25 5.71 -11.88
N CYS A 106 11.19 6.44 -11.63
CA CYS A 106 10.45 7.17 -12.67
C CYS A 106 10.66 8.68 -12.59
N ARG A 107 11.00 9.19 -11.43
CA ARG A 107 11.21 10.63 -11.23
C ARG A 107 12.69 10.92 -11.03
N PRO A 108 13.15 12.10 -11.47
CA PRO A 108 14.56 12.48 -11.32
C PRO A 108 15.00 12.67 -9.88
#